data_6d044f6607dacb6a4e5b2c037db995c7
#
_entry.id   6d044f6607dacb6a4e5b2c037db995c7
#
_cell.length_a   1.000
_cell.length_b   1.000
_cell.length_c   1.000
_cell.angle_alpha   90.00
_cell.angle_beta   90.00
_cell.angle_gamma   90.00
#
_symmetry.space_group_name_H-M   'P 1'
#
loop_
_entity.id
_entity.type
_entity.pdbx_description
1 polymer ?
#
loop_
_entity_poly.entity_id
_entity_poly.type
_entity_poly.pdbx_seq_one_letter_code
_entity_poly.pdbx_strand_id
1 'polypeptide(L)'
;MGRILSYIMFGFFVCTTIISVSVLRSKEKLKMNDILFALVCIGSSIWSFCFGFVWVQESPLIAYYWRCTGMVGTFMYMICAILVIAGWCGRNLWWVKMIEIFPFSAIILYPFLMQKENTIYHKSAIGMTYLFTPSIWNTLYDVYCIGCAVGLFVLSGYMMKKGERKWERITGIRLVFCECVIVAGMLLDTIVPMFGVSAFPGSTLSQFFGALLVYRVYLFVNKNQVKLENVSEFIYYSVKLPMIIYDDSRHLKIANKSAIDFLRLSPYDYEKVTLMELFEIDEEKLRYGGYSNKLDVKCRANDAHCRLDINKIGDEYGETMGYIIIIDDLTDKIRTIEELEAAKRSADNANKAKSVFLAQMSHEIRTPLNTVLGMNEMISRETVSEQIQSYSSYIKDAGKTLLGIINDILDLSKLDAGKTSIINEDYNLKFVVNDIIN
;
A
#
# COMPACT_ATOMS: atom_id res chain seq x y z
N MET A 1 -8.07 -18.39 -52.59
CA MET A 1 -8.71 -17.80 -51.43
C MET A 1 -8.38 -18.58 -50.14
N GLY A 2 -8.63 -19.91 -50.10
CA GLY A 2 -8.39 -20.73 -48.88
C GLY A 2 -6.96 -20.69 -48.35
N ARG A 3 -5.94 -20.67 -49.20
CA ARG A 3 -4.53 -20.51 -48.78
C ARG A 3 -4.27 -19.17 -48.09
N ILE A 4 -4.86 -18.08 -48.58
CA ILE A 4 -4.70 -16.74 -47.96
C ILE A 4 -5.35 -16.73 -46.55
N LEU A 5 -6.56 -17.27 -46.44
CA LEU A 5 -7.24 -17.42 -45.16
C LEU A 5 -6.45 -18.29 -44.20
N SER A 6 -5.85 -19.38 -44.65
CA SER A 6 -4.97 -20.24 -43.86
C SER A 6 -3.77 -19.46 -43.29
N TYR A 7 -3.09 -18.65 -44.12
CA TYR A 7 -1.97 -17.81 -43.62
C TYR A 7 -2.42 -16.78 -42.61
N ILE A 8 -3.59 -16.17 -42.79
CA ILE A 8 -4.18 -15.25 -41.80
C ILE A 8 -4.41 -15.97 -40.47
N MET A 9 -4.98 -17.20 -40.51
CA MET A 9 -5.20 -17.99 -39.30
C MET A 9 -3.92 -18.38 -38.59
N PHE A 10 -2.87 -18.73 -39.30
CA PHE A 10 -1.55 -18.96 -38.71
C PHE A 10 -0.95 -17.67 -38.12
N GLY A 11 -1.19 -16.52 -38.72
CA GLY A 11 -0.83 -15.22 -38.12
C GLY A 11 -1.56 -15.00 -36.78
N PHE A 12 -2.84 -15.30 -36.70
CA PHE A 12 -3.63 -15.21 -35.47
C PHE A 12 -3.14 -16.18 -34.38
N PHE A 13 -2.82 -17.43 -34.77
CA PHE A 13 -2.19 -18.40 -33.90
C PHE A 13 -0.89 -17.86 -33.28
N VAL A 14 -0.01 -17.32 -34.10
CA VAL A 14 1.27 -16.76 -33.61
C VAL A 14 1.03 -15.59 -32.65
N CYS A 15 0.15 -14.64 -33.01
CA CYS A 15 -0.15 -13.48 -32.17
C CYS A 15 -0.72 -13.89 -30.80
N THR A 16 -1.71 -14.77 -30.78
CA THR A 16 -2.36 -15.18 -29.51
C THR A 16 -1.43 -16.04 -28.65
N THR A 17 -0.56 -16.83 -29.27
CA THR A 17 0.49 -17.58 -28.55
C THR A 17 1.52 -16.65 -27.92
N ILE A 18 1.99 -15.63 -28.64
CA ILE A 18 2.91 -14.60 -28.09
C ILE A 18 2.28 -13.90 -26.90
N ILE A 19 1.01 -13.49 -26.99
CA ILE A 19 0.28 -12.86 -25.89
C ILE A 19 0.24 -13.79 -24.67
N SER A 20 -0.10 -15.06 -24.86
CA SER A 20 -0.15 -16.05 -23.79
C SER A 20 1.22 -16.19 -23.09
N VAL A 21 2.27 -16.39 -23.85
CA VAL A 21 3.65 -16.49 -23.33
C VAL A 21 4.07 -15.22 -22.62
N SER A 22 3.75 -14.06 -23.17
CA SER A 22 4.05 -12.76 -22.55
C SER A 22 3.37 -12.62 -21.19
N VAL A 23 2.09 -12.99 -21.06
CA VAL A 23 1.35 -12.95 -19.81
C VAL A 23 1.96 -13.90 -18.76
N LEU A 24 2.37 -15.10 -19.17
CA LEU A 24 2.96 -16.08 -18.25
C LEU A 24 4.37 -15.70 -17.81
N ARG A 25 5.15 -15.02 -18.65
CA ARG A 25 6.53 -14.60 -18.33
C ARG A 25 6.63 -13.26 -17.59
N SER A 26 5.60 -12.43 -17.68
CA SER A 26 5.66 -11.04 -17.18
C SER A 26 5.60 -10.90 -15.66
N LYS A 27 5.47 -12.01 -14.90
CA LYS A 27 5.27 -11.97 -13.45
C LYS A 27 6.00 -13.08 -12.73
N GLU A 28 6.65 -12.75 -11.62
CA GLU A 28 7.28 -13.71 -10.71
C GLU A 28 6.24 -14.63 -10.02
N LYS A 29 5.05 -14.10 -9.69
CA LYS A 29 3.95 -14.86 -9.08
C LYS A 29 2.67 -14.71 -9.91
N LEU A 30 2.31 -15.79 -10.60
CA LEU A 30 1.07 -15.86 -11.38
C LEU A 30 -0.16 -15.98 -10.46
N LYS A 31 -1.14 -15.12 -10.67
CA LYS A 31 -2.46 -15.24 -10.05
C LYS A 31 -3.35 -16.14 -10.91
N MET A 32 -4.40 -16.73 -10.34
CA MET A 32 -5.34 -17.58 -11.06
C MET A 32 -5.92 -16.90 -12.31
N ASN A 33 -6.25 -15.62 -12.23
CA ASN A 33 -6.78 -14.87 -13.38
C ASN A 33 -5.73 -14.67 -14.51
N ASP A 34 -4.45 -14.64 -14.20
CA ASP A 34 -3.37 -14.54 -15.20
C ASP A 34 -3.27 -15.88 -15.98
N ILE A 35 -3.35 -17.00 -15.25
CA ILE A 35 -3.35 -18.35 -15.83
C ILE A 35 -4.60 -18.56 -16.70
N LEU A 36 -5.78 -18.23 -16.17
CA LEU A 36 -7.03 -18.34 -16.90
C LEU A 36 -7.02 -17.48 -18.18
N PHE A 37 -6.49 -16.26 -18.11
CA PHE A 37 -6.37 -15.41 -19.29
C PHE A 37 -5.38 -15.97 -20.33
N ALA A 38 -4.25 -16.53 -19.89
CA ALA A 38 -3.34 -17.23 -20.78
C ALA A 38 -4.01 -18.42 -21.46
N LEU A 39 -4.87 -19.18 -20.74
CA LEU A 39 -5.66 -20.27 -21.29
C LEU A 39 -6.72 -19.79 -22.32
N VAL A 40 -7.32 -18.60 -22.13
CA VAL A 40 -8.17 -17.95 -23.15
C VAL A 40 -7.37 -17.76 -24.46
N CYS A 41 -6.16 -17.23 -24.35
CA CYS A 41 -5.29 -17.01 -25.53
C CYS A 41 -4.85 -18.35 -26.17
N ILE A 42 -4.53 -19.37 -25.37
CA ILE A 42 -4.16 -20.71 -25.86
C ILE A 42 -5.37 -21.35 -26.56
N GLY A 43 -6.59 -21.23 -26.02
CA GLY A 43 -7.81 -21.72 -26.67
C GLY A 43 -8.03 -21.10 -28.03
N SER A 44 -7.89 -19.77 -28.13
CA SER A 44 -7.94 -19.05 -29.40
C SER A 44 -6.82 -19.48 -30.37
N SER A 45 -5.62 -19.76 -29.85
CA SER A 45 -4.48 -20.26 -30.65
C SER A 45 -4.78 -21.64 -31.24
N ILE A 46 -5.27 -22.60 -30.45
CA ILE A 46 -5.61 -23.95 -30.92
C ILE A 46 -6.69 -23.87 -32.01
N TRP A 47 -7.73 -23.08 -31.78
CA TRP A 47 -8.77 -22.84 -32.75
C TRP A 47 -8.22 -22.31 -34.08
N SER A 48 -7.47 -21.21 -34.04
CA SER A 48 -6.91 -20.56 -35.24
C SER A 48 -5.95 -21.49 -35.99
N PHE A 49 -5.10 -22.24 -35.27
CA PHE A 49 -4.19 -23.21 -35.86
C PHE A 49 -4.94 -24.31 -36.60
N CYS A 50 -5.91 -24.96 -35.97
CA CYS A 50 -6.66 -26.05 -36.53
C CYS A 50 -7.50 -25.60 -37.75
N PHE A 51 -8.14 -24.43 -37.66
CA PHE A 51 -8.91 -23.89 -38.78
C PHE A 51 -8.04 -23.41 -39.94
N GLY A 52 -6.81 -22.97 -39.69
CA GLY A 52 -5.85 -22.74 -40.75
C GLY A 52 -5.62 -23.97 -41.63
N PHE A 53 -5.60 -25.16 -41.04
CA PHE A 53 -5.51 -26.41 -41.80
C PHE A 53 -6.83 -26.82 -42.42
N VAL A 54 -8.00 -26.65 -41.78
CA VAL A 54 -9.33 -27.01 -42.35
C VAL A 54 -9.53 -26.39 -43.73
N TRP A 55 -9.20 -25.10 -43.92
CA TRP A 55 -9.40 -24.36 -45.16
C TRP A 55 -8.58 -24.88 -46.35
N VAL A 56 -7.46 -25.53 -46.09
CA VAL A 56 -6.52 -25.99 -47.13
C VAL A 56 -6.72 -27.47 -47.47
N GLN A 57 -7.48 -28.21 -46.66
CA GLN A 57 -7.67 -29.65 -46.88
C GLN A 57 -8.49 -29.94 -48.11
N GLU A 58 -8.15 -31.06 -48.77
CA GLU A 58 -8.93 -31.62 -49.89
C GLU A 58 -9.83 -32.77 -49.40
N SER A 59 -9.44 -33.46 -48.33
CA SER A 59 -10.16 -34.57 -47.76
C SER A 59 -11.14 -34.10 -46.67
N PRO A 60 -12.44 -34.36 -46.80
CA PRO A 60 -13.44 -34.08 -45.75
C PRO A 60 -13.12 -34.77 -44.42
N LEU A 61 -12.50 -35.95 -44.45
CA LEU A 61 -12.16 -36.71 -43.27
C LEU A 61 -11.04 -36.03 -42.46
N ILE A 62 -10.02 -35.50 -43.15
CA ILE A 62 -8.93 -34.81 -42.50
C ILE A 62 -9.43 -33.47 -41.96
N ALA A 63 -10.26 -32.74 -42.69
CA ALA A 63 -10.90 -31.51 -42.24
C ALA A 63 -11.74 -31.73 -40.98
N TYR A 64 -12.47 -32.86 -40.91
CA TYR A 64 -13.21 -33.26 -39.73
C TYR A 64 -12.32 -33.40 -38.49
N TYR A 65 -11.17 -34.10 -38.56
CA TYR A 65 -10.29 -34.26 -37.42
C TYR A 65 -9.69 -32.93 -36.96
N TRP A 66 -9.30 -32.06 -37.89
CA TRP A 66 -8.82 -30.72 -37.55
C TRP A 66 -9.88 -29.88 -36.83
N ARG A 67 -11.11 -29.94 -37.30
CA ARG A 67 -12.24 -29.26 -36.65
C ARG A 67 -12.47 -29.81 -35.24
N CYS A 68 -12.49 -31.12 -35.05
CA CYS A 68 -12.66 -31.74 -33.73
C CYS A 68 -11.59 -31.19 -32.74
N THR A 69 -10.32 -31.16 -33.16
CA THR A 69 -9.27 -30.65 -32.34
C THR A 69 -9.43 -29.13 -32.07
N GLY A 70 -9.86 -28.36 -33.08
CA GLY A 70 -10.11 -26.92 -32.94
C GLY A 70 -11.23 -26.60 -31.94
N MET A 71 -12.30 -27.41 -31.92
CA MET A 71 -13.42 -27.22 -30.99
C MET A 71 -13.01 -27.32 -29.52
N VAL A 72 -11.96 -28.10 -29.19
CA VAL A 72 -11.37 -28.10 -27.82
C VAL A 72 -10.88 -26.71 -27.47
N GLY A 73 -10.22 -26.02 -28.39
CA GLY A 73 -9.75 -24.64 -28.21
C GLY A 73 -10.91 -23.67 -27.97
N THR A 74 -12.04 -23.82 -28.71
CA THR A 74 -13.21 -22.96 -28.51
C THR A 74 -13.84 -23.16 -27.13
N PHE A 75 -14.02 -24.39 -26.69
CA PHE A 75 -14.58 -24.67 -25.38
C PHE A 75 -13.66 -24.16 -24.26
N MET A 76 -12.36 -24.36 -24.39
CA MET A 76 -11.38 -23.82 -23.44
C MET A 76 -11.45 -22.29 -23.39
N TYR A 77 -11.54 -21.63 -24.56
CA TYR A 77 -11.73 -20.18 -24.64
C TYR A 77 -12.96 -19.72 -23.86
N MET A 78 -14.14 -20.32 -24.13
CA MET A 78 -15.41 -19.93 -23.50
C MET A 78 -15.40 -20.14 -21.98
N ILE A 79 -14.92 -21.29 -21.51
CA ILE A 79 -14.82 -21.61 -20.09
C ILE A 79 -13.91 -20.59 -19.39
N CYS A 80 -12.71 -20.42 -19.90
CA CYS A 80 -11.72 -19.56 -19.27
C CYS A 80 -12.12 -18.08 -19.34
N ALA A 81 -12.75 -17.61 -20.42
CA ALA A 81 -13.21 -16.23 -20.54
C ALA A 81 -14.27 -15.89 -19.46
N ILE A 82 -15.25 -16.77 -19.26
CA ILE A 82 -16.26 -16.58 -18.19
C ILE A 82 -15.61 -16.58 -16.82
N LEU A 83 -14.69 -17.52 -16.54
CA LEU A 83 -13.99 -17.59 -15.25
C LEU A 83 -13.13 -16.33 -14.98
N VAL A 84 -12.47 -15.77 -16.00
CA VAL A 84 -11.70 -14.52 -15.88
C VAL A 84 -12.61 -13.36 -15.50
N ILE A 85 -13.71 -13.17 -16.24
CA ILE A 85 -14.63 -12.04 -16.02
C ILE A 85 -15.36 -12.19 -14.68
N ALA A 86 -15.79 -13.40 -14.34
CA ALA A 86 -16.38 -13.71 -13.03
C ALA A 86 -15.41 -13.43 -11.89
N GLY A 87 -14.11 -13.75 -12.08
CA GLY A 87 -13.06 -13.40 -11.13
C GLY A 87 -12.88 -11.89 -10.92
N TRP A 88 -13.14 -11.09 -11.94
CA TRP A 88 -13.13 -9.63 -11.84
C TRP A 88 -14.40 -9.05 -11.20
N CYS A 89 -15.56 -9.71 -11.36
CA CYS A 89 -16.82 -9.33 -10.71
C CYS A 89 -16.87 -9.58 -9.20
N GLY A 90 -15.97 -10.43 -8.68
CA GLY A 90 -16.02 -10.91 -7.29
C GLY A 90 -16.90 -12.17 -7.13
N ARG A 91 -16.26 -13.28 -6.77
CA ARG A 91 -16.87 -14.63 -6.74
C ARG A 91 -17.82 -14.91 -5.55
N ASN A 92 -18.08 -13.90 -4.71
CA ASN A 92 -18.90 -14.12 -3.50
C ASN A 92 -20.41 -14.18 -3.76
N LEU A 93 -20.86 -13.85 -4.99
CA LEU A 93 -22.26 -13.86 -5.37
C LEU A 93 -22.65 -15.25 -5.89
N TRP A 94 -23.72 -15.84 -5.36
CA TRP A 94 -24.18 -17.19 -5.74
C TRP A 94 -24.52 -17.34 -7.22
N TRP A 95 -25.12 -16.31 -7.83
CA TRP A 95 -25.49 -16.32 -9.25
C TRP A 95 -24.24 -16.26 -10.18
N VAL A 96 -23.15 -15.63 -9.74
CA VAL A 96 -21.87 -15.65 -10.47
C VAL A 96 -21.34 -17.07 -10.54
N LYS A 97 -21.44 -17.84 -9.45
CA LYS A 97 -21.03 -19.25 -9.43
C LYS A 97 -21.85 -20.11 -10.38
N MET A 98 -23.14 -19.83 -10.54
CA MET A 98 -23.97 -20.53 -11.52
C MET A 98 -23.52 -20.25 -12.96
N ILE A 99 -23.16 -19.00 -13.28
CA ILE A 99 -22.61 -18.64 -14.59
C ILE A 99 -21.22 -19.28 -14.79
N GLU A 100 -20.39 -19.38 -13.76
CA GLU A 100 -19.07 -20.04 -13.82
C GLU A 100 -19.19 -21.54 -14.17
N ILE A 101 -20.19 -22.23 -13.65
CA ILE A 101 -20.39 -23.69 -13.82
C ILE A 101 -20.96 -24.02 -15.20
N PHE A 102 -21.87 -23.19 -15.74
CA PHE A 102 -22.59 -23.45 -16.97
C PHE A 102 -21.68 -23.84 -18.17
N PRO A 103 -20.53 -23.16 -18.43
CA PRO A 103 -19.67 -23.48 -19.57
C PRO A 103 -19.04 -24.87 -19.52
N PHE A 104 -18.94 -25.49 -18.34
CA PHE A 104 -18.43 -26.86 -18.21
C PHE A 104 -19.39 -27.94 -18.82
N SER A 105 -20.63 -27.56 -19.12
CA SER A 105 -21.54 -28.45 -19.87
C SER A 105 -20.97 -28.82 -21.24
N ALA A 106 -20.05 -28.06 -21.79
CA ALA A 106 -19.29 -28.38 -22.99
C ALA A 106 -18.63 -29.77 -22.94
N ILE A 107 -18.12 -30.16 -21.76
CA ILE A 107 -17.47 -31.47 -21.57
C ILE A 107 -18.42 -32.62 -21.88
N ILE A 108 -19.71 -32.46 -21.52
CA ILE A 108 -20.74 -33.45 -21.79
C ILE A 108 -21.15 -33.39 -23.24
N LEU A 109 -21.29 -32.23 -23.84
CA LEU A 109 -21.73 -32.03 -25.23
C LEU A 109 -20.69 -32.47 -26.27
N TYR A 110 -19.40 -32.32 -25.96
CA TYR A 110 -18.28 -32.53 -26.90
C TYR A 110 -18.32 -33.90 -27.62
N PRO A 111 -18.44 -35.06 -26.94
CA PRO A 111 -18.44 -36.35 -27.62
C PRO A 111 -19.58 -36.52 -28.66
N PHE A 112 -20.73 -35.92 -28.40
CA PHE A 112 -21.89 -35.98 -29.27
C PHE A 112 -21.78 -35.04 -30.46
N LEU A 113 -21.24 -33.84 -30.24
CA LEU A 113 -20.99 -32.87 -31.31
C LEU A 113 -19.92 -33.35 -32.31
N MET A 114 -19.01 -34.18 -31.85
CA MET A 114 -17.92 -34.76 -32.66
C MET A 114 -18.32 -36.04 -33.40
N GLN A 115 -19.62 -36.35 -33.54
CA GLN A 115 -20.10 -37.41 -34.43
C GLN A 115 -20.06 -36.92 -35.88
N LYS A 116 -19.56 -37.76 -36.81
CA LYS A 116 -19.41 -37.39 -38.22
C LYS A 116 -20.73 -36.97 -38.86
N GLU A 117 -21.82 -37.54 -38.41
CA GLU A 117 -23.18 -37.30 -38.90
C GLU A 117 -23.68 -35.89 -38.64
N ASN A 118 -23.11 -35.19 -37.67
CA ASN A 118 -23.51 -33.84 -37.29
C ASN A 118 -22.96 -32.74 -38.19
N THR A 119 -22.10 -33.05 -39.16
CA THR A 119 -21.50 -32.07 -40.06
C THR A 119 -21.29 -32.61 -41.46
N ILE A 120 -21.63 -31.82 -42.47
CA ILE A 120 -21.36 -32.06 -43.87
C ILE A 120 -20.25 -31.13 -44.35
N TYR A 121 -19.20 -31.70 -44.96
CA TYR A 121 -18.11 -30.97 -45.53
C TYR A 121 -18.25 -30.82 -47.04
N HIS A 122 -18.05 -29.61 -47.54
CA HIS A 122 -18.05 -29.32 -48.96
C HIS A 122 -16.93 -28.37 -49.35
N LYS A 123 -16.45 -28.47 -50.57
CA LYS A 123 -15.44 -27.58 -51.13
C LYS A 123 -16.11 -26.33 -51.68
N SER A 124 -15.80 -25.18 -51.14
CA SER A 124 -16.31 -23.88 -51.59
C SER A 124 -15.21 -23.05 -52.28
N ALA A 125 -15.58 -21.88 -52.80
CA ALA A 125 -14.62 -20.94 -53.40
C ALA A 125 -13.53 -20.47 -52.45
N ILE A 126 -13.79 -20.52 -51.15
CA ILE A 126 -12.90 -20.07 -50.07
C ILE A 126 -12.10 -21.21 -49.43
N GLY A 127 -12.33 -22.48 -49.83
CA GLY A 127 -11.66 -23.66 -49.28
C GLY A 127 -12.66 -24.71 -48.78
N MET A 128 -12.17 -25.64 -47.95
CA MET A 128 -13.03 -26.62 -47.32
C MET A 128 -13.89 -25.96 -46.23
N THR A 129 -15.19 -26.06 -46.36
CA THR A 129 -16.20 -25.55 -45.40
C THR A 129 -17.06 -26.67 -44.89
N TYR A 130 -17.78 -26.44 -43.79
CA TYR A 130 -18.73 -27.41 -43.25
C TYR A 130 -20.04 -26.72 -42.89
N LEU A 131 -21.11 -27.51 -42.92
CA LEU A 131 -22.43 -27.11 -42.45
C LEU A 131 -22.85 -28.07 -41.35
N PHE A 132 -23.50 -27.56 -40.34
CA PHE A 132 -24.13 -28.37 -39.32
C PHE A 132 -25.39 -29.03 -39.88
N THR A 133 -25.55 -30.33 -39.66
CA THR A 133 -26.78 -31.02 -39.97
C THR A 133 -27.85 -30.68 -38.91
N PRO A 134 -29.13 -30.62 -39.26
CA PRO A 134 -30.22 -30.51 -38.28
C PRO A 134 -30.15 -31.70 -37.31
N SER A 135 -29.67 -31.48 -36.08
CA SER A 135 -29.62 -32.50 -35.04
C SER A 135 -29.85 -31.86 -33.67
N ILE A 136 -30.33 -32.66 -32.74
CA ILE A 136 -30.55 -32.20 -31.36
C ILE A 136 -29.26 -31.72 -30.75
N TRP A 137 -28.11 -32.30 -31.08
CA TRP A 137 -26.81 -31.97 -30.54
C TRP A 137 -26.31 -30.61 -31.05
N ASN A 138 -26.52 -30.30 -32.32
CA ASN A 138 -26.18 -28.99 -32.87
C ASN A 138 -27.08 -27.90 -32.28
N THR A 139 -28.37 -28.18 -32.09
CA THR A 139 -29.28 -27.24 -31.38
C THR A 139 -28.85 -27.01 -29.94
N LEU A 140 -28.43 -28.06 -29.21
CA LEU A 140 -27.89 -27.90 -27.85
C LEU A 140 -26.59 -27.13 -27.84
N TYR A 141 -25.74 -27.24 -28.87
CA TYR A 141 -24.54 -26.43 -29.02
C TYR A 141 -24.86 -24.95 -29.24
N ASP A 142 -25.88 -24.66 -30.06
CA ASP A 142 -26.29 -23.25 -30.24
C ASP A 142 -26.83 -22.66 -28.94
N VAL A 143 -27.63 -23.42 -28.18
CA VAL A 143 -28.12 -23.03 -26.86
C VAL A 143 -26.95 -22.80 -25.88
N TYR A 144 -25.94 -23.68 -25.93
CA TYR A 144 -24.72 -23.52 -25.14
C TYR A 144 -23.97 -22.22 -25.49
N CYS A 145 -23.76 -21.93 -26.77
CA CYS A 145 -23.07 -20.71 -27.22
C CYS A 145 -23.85 -19.45 -26.83
N ILE A 146 -25.17 -19.46 -27.01
CA ILE A 146 -26.03 -18.34 -26.59
C ILE A 146 -25.99 -18.18 -25.07
N GLY A 147 -26.06 -19.27 -24.31
CA GLY A 147 -25.98 -19.24 -22.85
C GLY A 147 -24.63 -18.65 -22.34
N CYS A 148 -23.50 -19.03 -22.96
CA CYS A 148 -22.19 -18.45 -22.65
C CYS A 148 -22.15 -16.95 -22.97
N ALA A 149 -22.66 -16.54 -24.15
CA ALA A 149 -22.70 -15.12 -24.53
C ALA A 149 -23.56 -14.31 -23.56
N VAL A 150 -24.76 -14.81 -23.22
CA VAL A 150 -25.61 -14.16 -22.20
C VAL A 150 -24.92 -14.07 -20.85
N GLY A 151 -24.23 -15.14 -20.41
CA GLY A 151 -23.47 -15.14 -19.18
C GLY A 151 -22.39 -14.05 -19.15
N LEU A 152 -21.62 -13.91 -20.24
CA LEU A 152 -20.62 -12.87 -20.41
C LEU A 152 -21.25 -11.47 -20.36
N PHE A 153 -22.34 -11.23 -21.10
CA PHE A 153 -23.05 -9.94 -21.07
C PHE A 153 -23.61 -9.61 -19.67
N VAL A 154 -24.13 -10.60 -18.94
CA VAL A 154 -24.65 -10.41 -17.57
C VAL A 154 -23.51 -10.00 -16.64
N LEU A 155 -22.38 -10.69 -16.69
CA LEU A 155 -21.21 -10.38 -15.86
C LEU A 155 -20.65 -8.98 -16.17
N SER A 156 -20.47 -8.67 -17.46
CA SER A 156 -19.95 -7.38 -17.93
C SER A 156 -20.91 -6.23 -17.63
N GLY A 157 -22.22 -6.47 -17.82
CA GLY A 157 -23.28 -5.51 -17.48
C GLY A 157 -23.39 -5.26 -15.97
N TYR A 158 -23.15 -6.30 -15.15
CA TYR A 158 -23.07 -6.14 -13.70
C TYR A 158 -21.88 -5.25 -13.30
N MET A 159 -20.68 -5.51 -13.83
CA MET A 159 -19.52 -4.65 -13.60
C MET A 159 -19.78 -3.20 -14.03
N MET A 160 -20.44 -2.99 -15.17
CA MET A 160 -20.78 -1.67 -15.68
C MET A 160 -21.71 -0.90 -14.74
N LYS A 161 -22.73 -1.56 -14.17
CA LYS A 161 -23.77 -0.91 -13.35
C LYS A 161 -23.42 -0.85 -11.86
N LYS A 162 -22.82 -1.92 -11.32
CA LYS A 162 -22.60 -2.13 -9.88
C LYS A 162 -21.14 -2.02 -9.46
N GLY A 163 -20.19 -1.83 -10.36
CA GLY A 163 -18.79 -1.62 -10.03
C GLY A 163 -18.64 -0.43 -9.06
N GLU A 164 -17.99 -0.65 -7.92
CA GLU A 164 -17.79 0.36 -6.89
C GLU A 164 -16.81 1.43 -7.36
N ARG A 165 -15.75 1.01 -8.04
CA ARG A 165 -14.69 1.90 -8.53
C ARG A 165 -14.95 2.30 -9.99
N LYS A 166 -14.54 3.52 -10.36
CA LYS A 166 -14.67 4.02 -11.73
C LYS A 166 -14.04 3.10 -12.77
N TRP A 167 -12.87 2.51 -12.48
CA TRP A 167 -12.19 1.61 -13.40
C TRP A 167 -12.94 0.30 -13.63
N GLU A 168 -13.66 -0.23 -12.62
CA GLU A 168 -14.51 -1.44 -12.76
C GLU A 168 -15.65 -1.20 -13.75
N ARG A 169 -16.31 -0.04 -13.64
CA ARG A 169 -17.39 0.35 -14.58
C ARG A 169 -16.87 0.50 -16.01
N ILE A 170 -15.70 1.15 -16.17
CA ILE A 170 -15.04 1.29 -17.48
C ILE A 170 -14.68 -0.10 -18.04
N THR A 171 -14.21 -1.03 -17.19
CA THR A 171 -13.92 -2.41 -17.58
C THR A 171 -15.18 -3.09 -18.09
N GLY A 172 -16.31 -2.99 -17.37
CA GLY A 172 -17.59 -3.52 -17.80
C GLY A 172 -18.03 -3.01 -19.18
N ILE A 173 -17.92 -1.70 -19.43
CA ILE A 173 -18.25 -1.10 -20.74
C ILE A 173 -17.36 -1.68 -21.86
N ARG A 174 -16.06 -1.79 -21.62
CA ARG A 174 -15.11 -2.34 -22.61
C ARG A 174 -15.38 -3.82 -22.90
N LEU A 175 -15.73 -4.60 -21.88
CA LEU A 175 -16.09 -6.02 -22.05
C LEU A 175 -17.36 -6.17 -22.86
N VAL A 176 -18.42 -5.41 -22.57
CA VAL A 176 -19.63 -5.41 -23.39
C VAL A 176 -19.32 -5.12 -24.86
N PHE A 177 -18.44 -4.17 -25.14
CA PHE A 177 -17.99 -3.90 -26.51
C PHE A 177 -17.26 -5.10 -27.15
N CYS A 178 -16.35 -5.75 -26.40
CA CYS A 178 -15.66 -6.96 -26.87
C CYS A 178 -16.65 -8.08 -27.23
N GLU A 179 -17.65 -8.29 -26.39
CA GLU A 179 -18.68 -9.30 -26.59
C GLU A 179 -19.57 -9.00 -27.78
N CYS A 180 -19.93 -7.73 -28.00
CA CYS A 180 -20.63 -7.31 -29.21
C CYS A 180 -19.87 -7.68 -30.49
N VAL A 181 -18.55 -7.50 -30.50
CA VAL A 181 -17.69 -7.88 -31.64
C VAL A 181 -17.71 -9.40 -31.87
N ILE A 182 -17.62 -10.19 -30.80
CA ILE A 182 -17.62 -11.66 -30.87
C ILE A 182 -18.98 -12.16 -31.39
N VAL A 183 -20.05 -11.65 -30.80
CA VAL A 183 -21.43 -12.05 -31.20
C VAL A 183 -21.73 -11.64 -32.65
N ALA A 184 -21.28 -10.46 -33.09
CA ALA A 184 -21.45 -10.03 -34.48
C ALA A 184 -20.77 -11.01 -35.47
N GLY A 185 -19.56 -11.49 -35.13
CA GLY A 185 -18.91 -12.51 -35.96
C GLY A 185 -19.63 -13.85 -36.01
N MET A 186 -20.17 -14.30 -34.87
CA MET A 186 -21.00 -15.51 -34.82
C MET A 186 -22.29 -15.38 -35.65
N LEU A 187 -22.95 -14.22 -35.58
CA LEU A 187 -24.11 -13.91 -36.38
C LEU A 187 -23.82 -13.93 -37.90
N LEU A 188 -22.64 -13.39 -38.29
CA LEU A 188 -22.22 -13.45 -39.69
C LEU A 188 -22.07 -14.88 -40.21
N ASP A 189 -21.54 -15.80 -39.43
CA ASP A 189 -21.45 -17.23 -39.80
C ASP A 189 -22.79 -17.90 -39.94
N THR A 190 -23.82 -17.43 -39.24
CA THR A 190 -25.15 -17.98 -39.28
C THR A 190 -26.01 -17.34 -40.40
N ILE A 191 -25.92 -16.01 -40.52
CA ILE A 191 -26.81 -15.26 -41.45
C ILE A 191 -26.30 -15.30 -42.88
N VAL A 192 -25.00 -15.21 -43.14
CA VAL A 192 -24.43 -15.17 -44.48
C VAL A 192 -24.76 -16.40 -45.32
N PRO A 193 -24.69 -17.64 -44.78
CA PRO A 193 -25.11 -18.83 -45.52
C PRO A 193 -26.57 -18.86 -45.91
N MET A 194 -27.48 -18.20 -45.15
CA MET A 194 -28.90 -18.14 -45.47
C MET A 194 -29.19 -17.40 -46.78
N PHE A 195 -28.27 -16.54 -47.22
CA PHE A 195 -28.34 -15.83 -48.50
C PHE A 195 -27.64 -16.56 -49.65
N GLY A 196 -27.27 -17.86 -49.47
CA GLY A 196 -26.58 -18.64 -50.48
C GLY A 196 -25.12 -18.27 -50.74
N VAL A 197 -24.54 -17.44 -49.87
CA VAL A 197 -23.12 -17.06 -49.92
C VAL A 197 -22.33 -18.08 -49.10
N SER A 198 -21.20 -18.55 -49.62
CA SER A 198 -20.30 -19.44 -48.87
C SER A 198 -19.91 -18.80 -47.51
N ALA A 199 -19.99 -19.61 -46.45
CA ALA A 199 -19.73 -19.18 -45.10
C ALA A 199 -18.38 -18.37 -44.99
N PHE A 200 -18.47 -17.16 -44.50
CA PHE A 200 -17.32 -16.34 -44.19
C PHE A 200 -16.84 -16.72 -42.77
N PRO A 201 -15.53 -16.77 -42.48
CA PRO A 201 -15.04 -17.17 -41.14
C PRO A 201 -15.25 -16.06 -40.10
N GLY A 202 -16.47 -15.59 -39.91
CA GLY A 202 -16.83 -14.46 -39.06
C GLY A 202 -16.51 -14.73 -37.60
N SER A 203 -16.86 -15.92 -37.09
CA SER A 203 -16.56 -16.34 -35.72
C SER A 203 -15.06 -16.40 -35.43
N THR A 204 -14.28 -16.90 -36.39
CA THR A 204 -12.83 -17.01 -36.20
C THR A 204 -12.16 -15.64 -36.16
N LEU A 205 -12.55 -14.72 -37.04
CA LEU A 205 -12.08 -13.34 -37.06
C LEU A 205 -12.47 -12.61 -35.79
N SER A 206 -13.73 -12.71 -35.39
CA SER A 206 -14.24 -12.04 -34.18
C SER A 206 -13.63 -12.60 -32.90
N GLN A 207 -13.32 -13.89 -32.84
CA GLN A 207 -12.62 -14.51 -31.71
C GLN A 207 -11.18 -13.96 -31.56
N PHE A 208 -10.47 -13.79 -32.67
CA PHE A 208 -9.12 -13.19 -32.65
C PHE A 208 -9.15 -11.73 -32.21
N PHE A 209 -10.00 -10.91 -32.84
CA PHE A 209 -10.13 -9.51 -32.45
C PHE A 209 -10.69 -9.36 -31.02
N GLY A 210 -11.63 -10.23 -30.63
CA GLY A 210 -12.12 -10.32 -29.26
C GLY A 210 -11.01 -10.60 -28.26
N ALA A 211 -10.12 -11.57 -28.55
CA ALA A 211 -8.98 -11.89 -27.71
C ALA A 211 -8.00 -10.69 -27.54
N LEU A 212 -7.73 -9.95 -28.62
CA LEU A 212 -6.92 -8.74 -28.57
C LEU A 212 -7.56 -7.64 -27.71
N LEU A 213 -8.87 -7.43 -27.88
CA LEU A 213 -9.61 -6.44 -27.11
C LEU A 213 -9.66 -6.83 -25.62
N VAL A 214 -9.90 -8.09 -25.29
CA VAL A 214 -9.87 -8.59 -23.91
C VAL A 214 -8.45 -8.47 -23.34
N TYR A 215 -7.39 -8.67 -24.14
CA TYR A 215 -6.01 -8.41 -23.70
C TYR A 215 -5.79 -6.95 -23.29
N ARG A 216 -6.33 -5.99 -24.06
CA ARG A 216 -6.30 -4.57 -23.69
C ARG A 216 -7.04 -4.32 -22.37
N VAL A 217 -8.18 -4.98 -22.16
CA VAL A 217 -8.93 -4.91 -20.90
C VAL A 217 -8.12 -5.55 -19.76
N TYR A 218 -7.51 -6.70 -19.98
CA TYR A 218 -6.64 -7.36 -19.00
C TYR A 218 -5.49 -6.47 -18.54
N LEU A 219 -4.78 -5.80 -19.48
CA LEU A 219 -3.73 -4.85 -19.15
C LEU A 219 -4.27 -3.66 -18.34
N PHE A 220 -5.43 -3.14 -18.73
CA PHE A 220 -6.09 -2.05 -18.00
C PHE A 220 -6.47 -2.45 -16.57
N VAL A 221 -7.07 -3.63 -16.37
CA VAL A 221 -7.42 -4.15 -15.04
C VAL A 221 -6.17 -4.33 -14.20
N ASN A 222 -5.11 -4.90 -14.76
CA ASN A 222 -3.85 -5.10 -14.07
C ASN A 222 -3.18 -3.80 -13.63
N LYS A 223 -3.26 -2.75 -14.46
CA LYS A 223 -2.73 -1.43 -14.12
C LYS A 223 -3.50 -0.75 -12.98
N ASN A 224 -4.81 -0.99 -12.87
CA ASN A 224 -5.67 -0.31 -11.89
C ASN A 224 -5.90 -1.12 -10.59
N GLN A 225 -5.42 -2.36 -10.52
CA GLN A 225 -5.41 -3.12 -9.27
C GLN A 225 -4.27 -2.65 -8.36
N VAL A 226 -4.51 -2.65 -7.04
CA VAL A 226 -3.46 -2.39 -6.04
C VAL A 226 -2.47 -3.56 -6.08
N LYS A 227 -1.31 -3.33 -6.66
CA LYS A 227 -0.15 -4.24 -6.70
C LYS A 227 1.05 -3.55 -6.10
N LEU A 228 2.01 -4.34 -5.61
CA LEU A 228 3.23 -3.80 -5.03
C LEU A 228 3.96 -2.84 -6.00
N GLU A 229 4.03 -3.21 -7.29
CA GLU A 229 4.63 -2.40 -8.36
C GLU A 229 3.96 -1.02 -8.53
N ASN A 230 2.61 -0.98 -8.50
CA ASN A 230 1.84 0.26 -8.65
C ASN A 230 1.83 1.09 -7.36
N VAL A 231 1.95 0.41 -6.20
CA VAL A 231 1.96 1.04 -4.87
C VAL A 231 3.34 1.61 -4.56
N SER A 232 4.43 0.96 -5.00
CA SER A 232 5.79 1.46 -4.77
C SER A 232 6.02 2.83 -5.41
N GLU A 233 5.56 3.02 -6.66
CA GLU A 233 5.60 4.32 -7.33
C GLU A 233 4.77 5.38 -6.59
N PHE A 234 3.55 5.02 -6.16
CA PHE A 234 2.68 5.93 -5.40
C PHE A 234 3.26 6.26 -4.02
N ILE A 235 3.79 5.26 -3.29
CA ILE A 235 4.44 5.48 -1.99
C ILE A 235 5.61 6.43 -2.17
N TYR A 236 6.46 6.18 -3.16
CA TYR A 236 7.62 7.01 -3.46
C TYR A 236 7.26 8.49 -3.65
N TYR A 237 6.20 8.79 -4.42
CA TYR A 237 5.75 10.18 -4.65
C TYR A 237 4.91 10.75 -3.50
N SER A 238 4.27 9.92 -2.67
CA SER A 238 3.36 10.35 -1.60
C SER A 238 4.04 10.52 -0.25
N VAL A 239 5.20 9.88 -0.05
CA VAL A 239 5.96 9.99 1.20
C VAL A 239 6.53 11.39 1.33
N LYS A 240 6.17 12.06 2.44
CA LYS A 240 6.65 13.42 2.75
C LYS A 240 8.09 13.46 3.24
N LEU A 241 8.65 12.32 3.67
CA LEU A 241 10.06 12.24 4.04
C LEU A 241 10.92 12.31 2.77
N PRO A 242 11.96 13.16 2.74
CA PRO A 242 12.92 13.20 1.66
C PRO A 242 13.61 11.83 1.51
N MET A 243 13.56 11.28 0.30
CA MET A 243 14.10 9.96 -0.01
C MET A 243 14.89 10.01 -1.31
N ILE A 244 16.11 9.48 -1.27
CA ILE A 244 17.02 9.42 -2.42
C ILE A 244 17.55 8.00 -2.60
N ILE A 245 17.85 7.63 -3.84
CA ILE A 245 18.44 6.34 -4.19
C ILE A 245 19.72 6.59 -4.99
N TYR A 246 20.80 5.97 -4.53
CA TYR A 246 22.10 5.94 -5.17
C TYR A 246 22.36 4.57 -5.78
N ASP A 247 23.08 4.53 -6.92
CA ASP A 247 23.62 3.29 -7.46
C ASP A 247 24.87 2.83 -6.67
N ASP A 248 25.43 1.69 -7.06
CA ASP A 248 26.67 1.13 -6.52
C ASP A 248 27.89 2.05 -6.77
N SER A 249 27.84 2.86 -7.84
CA SER A 249 28.84 3.86 -8.21
C SER A 249 28.68 5.19 -7.44
N ARG A 250 27.75 5.27 -6.50
CA ARG A 250 27.46 6.44 -5.66
C ARG A 250 26.95 7.67 -6.42
N HIS A 251 26.25 7.47 -7.52
CA HIS A 251 25.56 8.52 -8.24
C HIS A 251 24.07 8.50 -7.88
N LEU A 252 23.50 9.67 -7.69
CA LEU A 252 22.08 9.84 -7.41
C LEU A 252 21.24 9.45 -8.62
N LYS A 253 20.38 8.44 -8.49
CA LYS A 253 19.52 7.96 -9.57
C LYS A 253 18.10 8.43 -9.44
N ILE A 254 17.58 8.43 -8.22
CA ILE A 254 16.18 8.71 -7.96
C ILE A 254 16.08 9.59 -6.71
N ALA A 255 15.28 10.66 -6.80
CA ALA A 255 14.93 11.51 -5.68
C ALA A 255 13.42 11.77 -5.70
N ASN A 256 12.71 11.56 -4.58
CA ASN A 256 11.30 11.89 -4.50
C ASN A 256 11.10 13.41 -4.44
N LYS A 257 9.85 13.87 -4.63
CA LYS A 257 9.55 15.30 -4.64
C LYS A 257 10.02 16.00 -3.37
N SER A 258 9.80 15.37 -2.20
CA SER A 258 10.24 15.92 -0.92
C SER A 258 11.77 16.08 -0.82
N ALA A 259 12.53 15.14 -1.41
CA ALA A 259 14.00 15.26 -1.45
C ALA A 259 14.46 16.36 -2.41
N ILE A 260 13.83 16.49 -3.58
CA ILE A 260 14.13 17.55 -4.55
C ILE A 260 13.92 18.93 -3.89
N ASP A 261 12.78 19.12 -3.23
CA ASP A 261 12.43 20.37 -2.57
C ASP A 261 13.37 20.63 -1.36
N PHE A 262 13.63 19.62 -0.52
CA PHE A 262 14.45 19.75 0.68
C PHE A 262 15.93 20.01 0.38
N LEU A 263 16.49 19.28 -0.58
CA LEU A 263 17.89 19.39 -0.99
C LEU A 263 18.12 20.48 -2.04
N ARG A 264 17.06 21.18 -2.48
CA ARG A 264 17.11 22.21 -3.53
C ARG A 264 17.75 21.72 -4.83
N LEU A 265 17.45 20.46 -5.21
CA LEU A 265 17.99 19.85 -6.41
C LEU A 265 17.32 20.42 -7.66
N SER A 266 18.10 20.54 -8.75
CA SER A 266 17.52 20.81 -10.06
C SER A 266 16.76 19.57 -10.56
N PRO A 267 15.47 19.67 -10.96
CA PRO A 267 14.69 18.51 -11.43
C PRO A 267 15.27 17.80 -12.65
N TYR A 268 16.21 18.43 -13.36
CA TYR A 268 16.70 17.96 -14.65
C TYR A 268 18.17 17.50 -14.65
N ASP A 269 18.93 17.74 -13.57
CA ASP A 269 20.38 17.49 -13.58
C ASP A 269 20.94 17.06 -12.20
N TYR A 270 20.27 16.13 -11.54
CA TYR A 270 20.73 15.61 -10.25
C TYR A 270 21.49 14.27 -10.34
N GLU A 271 21.51 13.61 -11.51
CA GLU A 271 22.14 12.28 -11.67
C GLU A 271 23.68 12.27 -11.43
N LYS A 272 24.32 13.42 -11.46
CA LYS A 272 25.75 13.56 -11.20
C LYS A 272 26.10 13.94 -9.77
N VAL A 273 25.08 14.24 -8.93
CA VAL A 273 25.29 14.73 -7.59
C VAL A 273 25.70 13.59 -6.66
N THR A 274 26.76 13.78 -5.91
CA THR A 274 27.27 12.83 -4.91
C THR A 274 26.71 13.13 -3.52
N LEU A 275 26.73 12.12 -2.64
CA LEU A 275 26.25 12.29 -1.26
C LEU A 275 27.09 13.34 -0.47
N MET A 276 28.38 13.46 -0.79
CA MET A 276 29.28 14.43 -0.16
C MET A 276 29.03 15.88 -0.58
N GLU A 277 28.45 16.08 -1.77
CA GLU A 277 28.03 17.42 -2.20
C GLU A 277 26.77 17.88 -1.49
N LEU A 278 25.92 16.94 -1.07
CA LEU A 278 24.67 17.26 -0.38
C LEU A 278 24.82 17.42 1.14
N PHE A 279 25.75 16.65 1.75
CA PHE A 279 25.89 16.59 3.20
C PHE A 279 27.36 16.73 3.63
N GLU A 280 27.55 17.24 4.84
CA GLU A 280 28.86 17.25 5.51
C GLU A 280 29.12 15.86 6.12
N ILE A 281 29.71 14.96 5.31
CA ILE A 281 29.98 13.56 5.70
C ILE A 281 31.48 13.30 5.69
N ASP A 282 31.96 12.64 6.74
CA ASP A 282 33.34 12.15 6.82
C ASP A 282 33.43 10.79 6.09
N GLU A 283 34.35 10.65 5.10
CA GLU A 283 34.55 9.45 4.31
C GLU A 283 34.78 8.18 5.15
N GLU A 284 35.45 8.31 6.30
CA GLU A 284 35.71 7.19 7.20
C GLU A 284 34.40 6.62 7.77
N LYS A 285 33.44 7.49 8.11
CA LYS A 285 32.12 7.07 8.64
C LYS A 285 31.27 6.32 7.63
N LEU A 286 31.44 6.59 6.34
CA LEU A 286 30.76 5.88 5.25
C LEU A 286 31.36 4.47 5.00
N ARG A 287 32.66 4.28 5.27
CA ARG A 287 33.35 2.99 5.06
C ARG A 287 33.13 1.98 6.20
N TYR A 288 32.96 2.45 7.43
CA TYR A 288 32.89 1.62 8.65
C TYR A 288 31.48 1.43 9.21
N GLY A 289 30.43 1.88 8.50
CA GLY A 289 29.02 1.72 8.91
C GLY A 289 28.54 0.27 8.89
N GLY A 290 29.21 -0.60 9.67
CA GLY A 290 28.69 -1.92 9.99
C GLY A 290 27.51 -1.79 10.96
N TYR A 291 26.33 -2.28 10.58
CA TYR A 291 25.13 -2.54 11.39
C TYR A 291 24.31 -1.37 11.95
N SER A 292 24.76 -0.13 11.93
CA SER A 292 23.90 1.04 12.26
C SER A 292 23.90 2.00 11.08
N ASN A 293 22.88 1.88 10.24
CA ASN A 293 22.75 2.65 8.99
C ASN A 293 22.30 4.11 9.24
N LYS A 294 22.38 4.62 10.48
CA LYS A 294 21.94 5.98 10.83
C LYS A 294 23.13 6.90 11.05
N LEU A 295 23.20 7.96 10.27
CA LEU A 295 24.27 8.94 10.30
C LEU A 295 23.70 10.33 10.52
N ASP A 296 24.13 11.00 11.60
CA ASP A 296 23.78 12.40 11.86
C ASP A 296 24.76 13.31 11.10
N VAL A 297 24.21 14.17 10.25
CA VAL A 297 24.95 15.02 9.31
C VAL A 297 24.32 16.41 9.19
N LYS A 298 25.06 17.36 8.64
CA LYS A 298 24.52 18.66 8.25
C LYS A 298 24.28 18.72 6.74
N CYS A 299 23.11 19.19 6.33
CA CYS A 299 22.79 19.40 4.92
C CYS A 299 23.43 20.69 4.43
N ARG A 300 24.18 20.65 3.31
CA ARG A 300 24.87 21.82 2.75
C ARG A 300 23.92 22.82 2.09
N ALA A 301 22.75 22.35 1.60
CA ALA A 301 21.83 23.20 0.86
C ALA A 301 21.00 24.15 1.72
N ASN A 302 20.74 23.79 2.99
CA ASN A 302 19.84 24.53 3.88
C ASN A 302 20.33 24.59 5.33
N ASP A 303 21.55 24.14 5.62
CA ASP A 303 22.15 24.07 6.96
C ASP A 303 21.37 23.22 7.99
N ALA A 304 20.42 22.40 7.53
CA ALA A 304 19.59 21.57 8.38
C ALA A 304 20.40 20.45 9.04
N HIS A 305 20.10 20.15 10.31
CA HIS A 305 20.60 18.96 10.99
C HIS A 305 19.76 17.76 10.60
N CYS A 306 20.36 16.80 9.91
CA CYS A 306 19.68 15.66 9.34
C CYS A 306 20.19 14.34 9.92
N ARG A 307 19.30 13.36 10.02
CA ARG A 307 19.66 11.97 10.22
C ARG A 307 19.41 11.21 8.92
N LEU A 308 20.46 10.63 8.37
CA LEU A 308 20.37 9.75 7.20
C LEU A 308 20.18 8.31 7.67
N ASP A 309 19.13 7.66 7.20
CA ASP A 309 18.90 6.21 7.37
C ASP A 309 19.24 5.54 6.03
N ILE A 310 20.40 4.85 5.98
CA ILE A 310 20.99 4.30 4.76
C ILE A 310 20.74 2.80 4.72
N ASN A 311 19.96 2.34 3.74
CA ASN A 311 19.62 0.94 3.55
C ASN A 311 20.14 0.43 2.22
N LYS A 312 20.77 -0.76 2.25
CA LYS A 312 21.31 -1.41 1.06
C LYS A 312 20.20 -2.05 0.23
N ILE A 313 20.23 -1.84 -1.09
CA ILE A 313 19.38 -2.54 -2.06
C ILE A 313 20.24 -3.64 -2.68
N GLY A 314 19.84 -4.91 -2.49
CA GLY A 314 20.51 -6.08 -3.09
C GLY A 314 19.68 -6.67 -4.21
N ASP A 315 20.33 -7.38 -5.12
CA ASP A 315 19.71 -8.22 -6.14
C ASP A 315 19.35 -9.62 -5.59
N GLU A 316 18.79 -10.48 -6.44
CA GLU A 316 18.43 -11.87 -6.09
C GLU A 316 19.65 -12.75 -5.71
N TYR A 317 20.87 -12.32 -6.07
CA TYR A 317 22.13 -13.01 -5.79
C TYR A 317 22.85 -12.47 -4.55
N GLY A 318 22.28 -11.40 -3.91
CA GLY A 318 22.87 -10.73 -2.74
C GLY A 318 23.92 -9.68 -3.09
N GLU A 319 24.12 -9.36 -4.37
CA GLU A 319 24.98 -8.27 -4.79
C GLU A 319 24.33 -6.90 -4.56
N THR A 320 25.15 -5.87 -4.33
CA THR A 320 24.65 -4.51 -4.07
C THR A 320 24.29 -3.84 -5.38
N MET A 321 23.01 -3.52 -5.57
CA MET A 321 22.53 -2.70 -6.68
C MET A 321 22.59 -1.19 -6.37
N GLY A 322 22.55 -0.83 -5.09
CA GLY A 322 22.54 0.57 -4.67
C GLY A 322 22.11 0.76 -3.22
N TYR A 323 21.78 1.99 -2.86
CA TYR A 323 21.40 2.38 -1.51
C TYR A 323 20.20 3.30 -1.53
N ILE A 324 19.22 3.02 -0.67
CA ILE A 324 18.11 3.93 -0.38
C ILE A 324 18.45 4.71 0.90
N ILE A 325 18.32 6.02 0.84
CA ILE A 325 18.62 6.94 1.95
C ILE A 325 17.36 7.73 2.25
N ILE A 326 16.92 7.63 3.50
CA ILE A 326 15.82 8.42 4.03
C ILE A 326 16.41 9.50 4.89
N ILE A 327 15.98 10.75 4.69
CA ILE A 327 16.50 11.94 5.36
C ILE A 327 15.45 12.39 6.37
N ASP A 328 15.82 12.41 7.65
CA ASP A 328 14.99 12.94 8.74
C ASP A 328 15.57 14.29 9.17
N ASP A 329 14.80 15.36 9.02
CA ASP A 329 15.18 16.71 9.46
C ASP A 329 14.96 16.83 10.98
N LEU A 330 16.04 16.96 11.71
CA LEU A 330 16.03 17.08 13.16
C LEU A 330 16.15 18.53 13.64
N THR A 331 16.21 19.52 12.76
CA THR A 331 16.50 20.92 13.07
C THR A 331 15.54 21.50 14.11
N ASP A 332 14.23 21.37 13.87
CA ASP A 332 13.21 21.85 14.81
C ASP A 332 13.24 21.09 16.14
N LYS A 333 13.51 19.79 16.09
CA LYS A 333 13.58 18.95 17.28
C LYS A 333 14.78 19.32 18.17
N ILE A 334 15.94 19.57 17.57
CA ILE A 334 17.16 20.02 18.30
C ILE A 334 16.88 21.38 18.93
N ARG A 335 16.35 22.33 18.17
CA ARG A 335 15.99 23.66 18.66
C ARG A 335 15.01 23.59 19.84
N THR A 336 13.98 22.78 19.75
CA THR A 336 13.01 22.62 20.85
C THR A 336 13.66 22.04 22.10
N ILE A 337 14.60 21.09 21.96
CA ILE A 337 15.35 20.52 23.09
C ILE A 337 16.23 21.60 23.75
N GLU A 338 16.94 22.39 22.95
CA GLU A 338 17.78 23.48 23.45
C GLU A 338 16.96 24.55 24.20
N GLU A 339 15.82 24.96 23.65
CA GLU A 339 14.90 25.89 24.30
C GLU A 339 14.34 25.33 25.62
N LEU A 340 13.97 24.04 25.64
CA LEU A 340 13.50 23.39 26.87
C LEU A 340 14.56 23.28 27.94
N GLU A 341 15.82 22.95 27.56
CA GLU A 341 16.94 22.90 28.48
C GLU A 341 17.28 24.29 29.04
N ALA A 342 17.21 25.33 28.21
CA ALA A 342 17.43 26.70 28.65
C ALA A 342 16.35 27.15 29.65
N ALA A 343 15.07 26.87 29.35
CA ALA A 343 13.96 27.16 30.25
C ALA A 343 14.07 26.40 31.58
N LYS A 344 14.45 25.12 31.53
CA LYS A 344 14.70 24.32 32.75
C LYS A 344 15.83 24.90 33.60
N ARG A 345 16.97 25.25 33.01
CA ARG A 345 18.08 25.89 33.74
C ARG A 345 17.67 27.21 34.41
N SER A 346 16.86 28.02 33.69
CA SER A 346 16.33 29.27 34.25
C SER A 346 15.42 29.03 35.45
N ALA A 347 14.50 28.06 35.34
CA ALA A 347 13.59 27.67 36.45
C ALA A 347 14.37 27.13 37.66
N ASP A 348 15.38 26.27 37.44
CA ASP A 348 16.22 25.71 38.51
C ASP A 348 17.01 26.80 39.22
N ASN A 349 17.56 27.79 38.50
CA ASN A 349 18.27 28.93 39.09
C ASN A 349 17.31 29.82 39.90
N ALA A 350 16.10 30.10 39.41
CA ALA A 350 15.12 30.88 40.13
C ALA A 350 14.69 30.17 41.44
N ASN A 351 14.49 28.85 41.43
CA ASN A 351 14.17 28.08 42.62
C ASN A 351 15.32 28.07 43.65
N LYS A 352 16.56 27.94 43.19
CA LYS A 352 17.75 28.07 44.07
C LYS A 352 17.82 29.45 44.72
N ALA A 353 17.65 30.51 43.93
CA ALA A 353 17.67 31.88 44.42
C ALA A 353 16.55 32.12 45.46
N LYS A 354 15.32 31.63 45.18
CA LYS A 354 14.18 31.69 46.12
C LYS A 354 14.53 31.01 47.46
N SER A 355 15.12 29.82 47.42
CA SER A 355 15.47 29.04 48.60
C SER A 355 16.54 29.74 49.47
N VAL A 356 17.57 30.28 48.81
CA VAL A 356 18.65 31.06 49.51
C VAL A 356 18.07 32.32 50.14
N PHE A 357 17.25 33.08 49.38
CA PHE A 357 16.59 34.29 49.90
C PHE A 357 15.73 34.03 51.14
N LEU A 358 14.89 33.01 51.10
CA LEU A 358 14.03 32.65 52.24
C LEU A 358 14.87 32.23 53.48
N ALA A 359 15.96 31.48 53.28
CA ALA A 359 16.84 31.08 54.35
C ALA A 359 17.52 32.29 55.02
N GLN A 360 18.01 33.26 54.22
CA GLN A 360 18.61 34.50 54.73
C GLN A 360 17.59 35.37 55.47
N MET A 361 16.41 35.59 54.84
CA MET A 361 15.33 36.39 55.46
C MET A 361 14.90 35.81 56.78
N SER A 362 14.76 34.49 56.91
CA SER A 362 14.46 33.89 58.20
C SER A 362 15.48 34.17 59.27
N HIS A 363 16.76 34.07 58.94
CA HIS A 363 17.85 34.38 59.90
C HIS A 363 17.82 35.85 60.31
N GLU A 364 17.64 36.75 59.35
CA GLU A 364 17.59 38.21 59.62
C GLU A 364 16.34 38.63 60.42
N ILE A 365 15.20 37.95 60.28
CA ILE A 365 14.02 38.22 61.08
C ILE A 365 14.10 37.58 62.45
N ARG A 366 14.67 36.37 62.59
CA ARG A 366 14.79 35.64 63.85
C ARG A 366 15.62 36.40 64.88
N THR A 367 16.73 37.02 64.44
CA THR A 367 17.67 37.73 65.35
C THR A 367 17.02 38.89 66.07
N PRO A 368 16.40 39.91 65.44
CA PRO A 368 15.72 40.99 66.10
C PRO A 368 14.51 40.52 66.93
N LEU A 369 13.78 39.52 66.43
CA LEU A 369 12.65 39.00 67.16
C LEU A 369 13.04 38.30 68.45
N ASN A 370 14.13 37.51 68.47
CA ASN A 370 14.66 36.91 69.70
C ASN A 370 15.12 37.96 70.68
N THR A 371 15.71 39.12 70.20
CA THR A 371 16.07 40.25 71.05
C THR A 371 14.81 40.86 71.71
N VAL A 372 13.79 41.12 70.95
CA VAL A 372 12.46 41.61 71.46
C VAL A 372 11.92 40.71 72.54
N LEU A 373 11.86 39.39 72.25
CA LEU A 373 11.39 38.40 73.19
C LEU A 373 12.23 38.30 74.45
N GLY A 374 13.56 38.41 74.33
CA GLY A 374 14.48 38.42 75.45
C GLY A 374 14.28 39.65 76.37
N MET A 375 14.13 40.84 75.76
CA MET A 375 13.84 42.08 76.52
C MET A 375 12.48 42.03 77.18
N ASN A 376 11.48 41.49 76.49
CA ASN A 376 10.13 41.28 77.05
C ASN A 376 10.14 40.28 78.19
N GLU A 377 10.99 39.28 78.21
CA GLU A 377 11.12 38.35 79.34
C GLU A 377 11.77 39.03 80.55
N MET A 378 12.73 39.93 80.34
CA MET A 378 13.33 40.76 81.43
C MET A 378 12.24 41.65 82.05
N ILE A 379 11.46 42.35 81.21
CA ILE A 379 10.34 43.18 81.69
C ILE A 379 9.38 42.36 82.52
N SER A 380 8.99 41.15 82.07
CA SER A 380 8.07 40.25 82.77
C SER A 380 8.60 39.78 84.15
N ARG A 381 9.95 39.65 84.24
CA ARG A 381 10.58 39.24 85.53
C ARG A 381 10.75 40.37 86.50
N GLU A 382 10.89 41.60 86.09
CA GLU A 382 11.17 42.76 86.90
C GLU A 382 9.93 43.54 87.32
N THR A 383 8.76 43.34 86.67
CA THR A 383 7.55 44.10 86.94
C THR A 383 6.68 43.43 87.97
N VAL A 384 6.12 44.29 88.92
CA VAL A 384 5.07 43.91 89.88
C VAL A 384 3.69 44.35 89.45
N SER A 385 3.51 44.99 88.31
CA SER A 385 2.25 45.46 87.80
C SER A 385 1.57 44.36 87.01
N GLU A 386 0.38 43.93 87.42
CA GLU A 386 -0.41 42.93 86.69
C GLU A 386 -0.75 43.33 85.31
N GLN A 387 -0.97 44.63 85.02
CA GLN A 387 -1.23 45.14 83.68
C GLN A 387 -0.03 44.98 82.76
N ILE A 388 1.22 45.27 83.23
CA ILE A 388 2.44 45.12 82.48
C ILE A 388 2.73 43.62 82.22
N GLN A 389 2.47 42.75 83.22
CA GLN A 389 2.61 41.30 83.00
C GLN A 389 1.67 40.78 81.92
N SER A 390 0.40 41.29 81.87
CA SER A 390 -0.53 40.93 80.78
C SER A 390 -0.03 41.37 79.44
N TYR A 391 0.47 42.60 79.27
CA TYR A 391 1.01 43.07 78.03
C TYR A 391 2.30 42.29 77.58
N SER A 392 3.13 41.95 78.55
CA SER A 392 4.34 41.13 78.31
C SER A 392 3.96 39.72 77.82
N SER A 393 2.92 39.11 78.37
CA SER A 393 2.41 37.84 77.85
C SER A 393 1.89 37.94 76.43
N TYR A 394 1.11 38.97 76.08
CA TYR A 394 0.66 39.17 74.70
C TYR A 394 1.79 39.34 73.72
N ILE A 395 2.84 40.11 74.07
CA ILE A 395 4.05 40.28 73.23
C ILE A 395 4.77 38.95 73.07
N LYS A 396 4.92 38.15 74.10
CA LYS A 396 5.55 36.83 74.07
C LYS A 396 4.79 35.86 73.17
N ASP A 397 3.46 35.82 73.29
CA ASP A 397 2.63 34.93 72.49
C ASP A 397 2.63 35.33 70.99
N ALA A 398 2.51 36.63 70.69
CA ALA A 398 2.62 37.16 69.35
C ALA A 398 3.98 36.86 68.71
N GLY A 399 5.07 37.04 69.48
CA GLY A 399 6.44 36.75 68.99
C GLY A 399 6.68 35.27 68.73
N LYS A 400 6.17 34.38 69.60
CA LYS A 400 6.23 32.93 69.36
C LYS A 400 5.45 32.52 68.12
N THR A 401 4.25 33.08 67.96
CA THR A 401 3.42 32.82 66.76
C THR A 401 4.16 33.24 65.46
N LEU A 402 4.80 34.42 65.47
CA LEU A 402 5.54 34.90 64.32
C LEU A 402 6.75 34.01 63.98
N LEU A 403 7.50 33.54 65.01
CA LEU A 403 8.59 32.57 64.82
C LEU A 403 8.07 31.24 64.22
N GLY A 404 6.91 30.77 64.66
CA GLY A 404 6.26 29.60 64.11
C GLY A 404 5.99 29.77 62.63
N ILE A 405 5.33 30.87 62.23
CA ILE A 405 5.00 31.16 60.83
C ILE A 405 6.28 31.20 59.96
N ILE A 406 7.35 31.83 60.43
CA ILE A 406 8.63 31.91 59.68
C ILE A 406 9.23 30.51 59.51
N ASN A 407 9.21 29.67 60.52
CA ASN A 407 9.72 28.32 60.43
C ASN A 407 8.87 27.47 59.47
N ASP A 408 7.54 27.60 59.51
CA ASP A 408 6.63 26.92 58.57
C ASP A 408 6.91 27.29 57.11
N ILE A 409 7.15 28.60 56.84
CA ILE A 409 7.51 29.07 55.48
C ILE A 409 8.86 28.46 55.02
N LEU A 410 9.83 28.38 55.92
CA LEU A 410 11.13 27.75 55.62
C LEU A 410 11.02 26.26 55.35
N ASP A 411 10.22 25.56 56.17
CA ASP A 411 10.05 24.11 56.00
C ASP A 411 9.27 23.79 54.72
N LEU A 412 8.26 24.60 54.37
CA LEU A 412 7.61 24.53 53.09
C LEU A 412 8.58 24.77 51.93
N SER A 413 9.47 25.77 52.04
CA SER A 413 10.48 26.04 51.01
C SER A 413 11.51 24.92 50.86
N LYS A 414 11.85 24.21 51.96
CA LYS A 414 12.75 23.03 51.90
C LYS A 414 12.05 21.83 51.25
N LEU A 415 10.75 21.67 51.54
CA LEU A 415 9.91 20.65 50.90
C LEU A 415 9.84 20.88 49.39
N ASP A 416 9.51 22.10 48.93
CA ASP A 416 9.43 22.47 47.53
C ASP A 416 10.81 22.27 46.82
N ALA A 417 11.91 22.49 47.53
CA ALA A 417 13.26 22.26 47.00
C ALA A 417 13.71 20.78 47.02
N GLY A 418 12.89 19.87 47.52
CA GLY A 418 13.22 18.44 47.66
C GLY A 418 14.39 18.16 48.62
N LYS A 419 14.66 19.09 49.57
CA LYS A 419 15.78 18.99 50.52
C LYS A 419 15.36 18.39 51.86
N THR A 420 14.14 17.91 52.00
CA THR A 420 13.66 17.31 53.24
C THR A 420 14.03 15.83 53.26
N SER A 421 14.81 15.41 54.23
CA SER A 421 15.12 14.01 54.50
C SER A 421 14.23 13.47 55.63
N ILE A 422 13.63 12.33 55.41
CA ILE A 422 12.95 11.62 56.49
C ILE A 422 13.99 10.82 57.24
N ILE A 423 14.17 11.18 58.53
CA ILE A 423 15.03 10.42 59.42
C ILE A 423 14.14 9.48 60.26
N ASN A 424 14.39 8.20 60.15
CA ASN A 424 13.68 7.19 60.92
C ASN A 424 14.40 7.02 62.25
N GLU A 425 13.76 7.42 63.34
CA GLU A 425 14.29 7.27 64.71
C GLU A 425 13.27 6.58 65.59
N ASP A 426 13.75 5.81 66.56
CA ASP A 426 12.88 5.21 67.59
C ASP A 426 12.42 6.28 68.54
N TYR A 427 11.12 6.44 68.71
CA TYR A 427 10.52 7.44 69.62
C TYR A 427 9.52 6.83 70.59
N ASN A 428 9.35 7.48 71.73
CA ASN A 428 8.33 7.06 72.69
C ASN A 428 6.99 7.67 72.35
N LEU A 429 6.07 6.80 71.83
CA LEU A 429 4.73 7.20 71.38
C LEU A 429 3.95 7.97 72.45
N LYS A 430 4.09 7.60 73.74
CA LYS A 430 3.37 8.29 74.84
C LYS A 430 3.80 9.75 75.00
N PHE A 431 5.08 10.08 74.76
CA PHE A 431 5.59 11.46 74.74
C PHE A 431 5.02 12.26 73.60
N VAL A 432 5.04 11.71 72.39
CA VAL A 432 4.50 12.39 71.19
C VAL A 432 3.02 12.67 71.30
N VAL A 433 2.24 11.71 71.79
CA VAL A 433 0.79 11.86 72.00
C VAL A 433 0.51 12.94 73.08
N ASN A 434 1.27 12.99 74.17
CA ASN A 434 1.10 14.03 75.19
C ASN A 434 1.45 15.43 74.65
N ASP A 435 2.47 15.56 73.79
CA ASP A 435 2.88 16.84 73.17
C ASP A 435 1.80 17.36 72.18
N ILE A 436 1.02 16.47 71.58
CA ILE A 436 -0.04 16.86 70.64
C ILE A 436 -1.33 17.27 71.40
N ILE A 437 -1.58 16.70 72.58
CA ILE A 437 -2.79 16.95 73.40
C ILE A 437 -2.67 18.20 74.26
N ASN A 438 -1.46 18.59 74.67
CA ASN A 438 -1.16 19.81 75.43
C ASN A 438 -0.82 20.99 74.50
#